data_7879ec30c843d1be7906284191d31cea
#
_entry.id   7879ec30c843d1be7906284191d31cea
#
_cell.length_a   1.000
_cell.length_b   1.000
_cell.length_c   1.000
_cell.angle_alpha   90.00
_cell.angle_beta   90.00
_cell.angle_gamma   90.00
#
_symmetry.space_group_name_H-M   'P 1'
#
loop_
_entity.id
_entity.type
_entity.pdbx_description
1 polymer ?
#
loop_
_entity_poly.entity_id
_entity_poly.type
_entity_poly.pdbx_seq_one_letter_code
_entity_poly.pdbx_strand_id
1 'polypeptide(L)'
;MEVYLSEHIAPSAYARLARHFEIVDNFDHPERLAAMVIRRAVVPRAVIAHAPNLKVIAMHGVSRDTIDTAAAAEFGVPVSNVPGLGAPAVAELAVADLLALNRQLKFVNNGLCAGRFDHFGAEEFVCHEMTGRTLGLVGTGNIAHRVADILRAAFDVRVLCWNPRRTAAECAAWGYEQVETLQELFRRSDFVNVSITLCDATRGLINAPVFAAANPELLLVNTSRGGIVNEHDLYVALTTGQIRAAASDVFEHEPPASDDPLIHLDNFIATFHIGGSTYESLERVSNRAVDYVFQYTGVAER
;
A
#
# COMPACT_ATOMS: atom_id res chain seq x y z
N MET A 1 8.64 -11.13 -30.84
CA MET A 1 7.56 -10.55 -30.03
C MET A 1 8.19 -9.83 -28.87
N GLU A 2 7.83 -8.58 -28.69
CA GLU A 2 8.38 -7.72 -27.63
C GLU A 2 7.45 -7.73 -26.39
N VAL A 3 8.07 -7.69 -25.20
CA VAL A 3 7.38 -7.52 -23.93
C VAL A 3 7.94 -6.27 -23.26
N TYR A 4 7.07 -5.30 -22.98
CA TYR A 4 7.43 -4.14 -22.19
C TYR A 4 7.52 -4.50 -20.72
N LEU A 5 8.62 -4.13 -20.07
CA LEU A 5 8.85 -4.32 -18.65
C LEU A 5 9.16 -2.98 -18.00
N SER A 6 8.23 -2.48 -17.18
CA SER A 6 8.34 -1.12 -16.63
C SER A 6 9.42 -0.96 -15.57
N GLU A 7 9.69 -1.99 -14.78
CA GLU A 7 10.66 -1.97 -13.68
C GLU A 7 11.22 -3.37 -13.43
N HIS A 8 12.21 -3.40 -12.54
CA HIS A 8 12.84 -4.65 -12.11
C HIS A 8 11.81 -5.65 -11.53
N ILE A 9 11.90 -6.89 -11.99
CA ILE A 9 11.16 -8.07 -11.48
C ILE A 9 12.15 -9.12 -10.96
N ALA A 10 11.64 -10.19 -10.35
CA ALA A 10 12.50 -11.28 -9.88
C ALA A 10 13.37 -11.86 -11.00
N PRO A 11 14.65 -12.16 -10.76
CA PRO A 11 15.56 -12.71 -11.77
C PRO A 11 15.03 -13.99 -12.42
N SER A 12 14.34 -14.85 -11.69
CA SER A 12 13.69 -16.05 -12.20
C SER A 12 12.62 -15.72 -13.24
N ALA A 13 11.74 -14.76 -12.94
CA ALA A 13 10.67 -14.29 -13.82
C ALA A 13 11.23 -13.59 -15.06
N TYR A 14 12.27 -12.75 -14.88
CA TYR A 14 12.99 -12.12 -16.00
C TYR A 14 13.59 -13.16 -16.93
N ALA A 15 14.29 -14.17 -16.40
CA ALA A 15 14.91 -15.22 -17.20
C ALA A 15 13.87 -16.05 -17.98
N ARG A 16 12.68 -16.26 -17.43
CA ARG A 16 11.55 -16.90 -18.12
C ARG A 16 11.12 -16.08 -19.34
N LEU A 17 10.91 -14.77 -19.17
CA LEU A 17 10.54 -13.87 -20.28
C LEU A 17 11.63 -13.80 -21.33
N ALA A 18 12.89 -13.57 -20.95
CA ALA A 18 14.00 -13.34 -21.84
C ALA A 18 14.34 -14.54 -22.74
N ARG A 19 13.93 -15.76 -22.38
CA ARG A 19 14.08 -16.95 -23.25
C ARG A 19 13.14 -16.94 -24.45
N HIS A 20 12.03 -16.23 -24.38
CA HIS A 20 10.93 -16.33 -25.35
C HIS A 20 10.56 -15.00 -26.00
N PHE A 21 10.92 -13.89 -25.37
CA PHE A 21 10.55 -12.53 -25.79
C PHE A 21 11.76 -11.61 -25.78
N GLU A 22 11.75 -10.63 -26.66
CA GLU A 22 12.61 -9.45 -26.56
C GLU A 22 12.02 -8.51 -25.50
N ILE A 23 12.82 -8.13 -24.49
CA ILE A 23 12.37 -7.28 -23.40
C ILE A 23 12.76 -5.84 -23.71
N VAL A 24 11.78 -4.94 -23.69
CA VAL A 24 11.95 -3.50 -23.92
C VAL A 24 11.47 -2.70 -22.70
N ASP A 25 12.04 -1.52 -22.49
CA ASP A 25 11.77 -0.62 -21.35
C ASP A 25 11.15 0.72 -21.76
N ASN A 26 10.73 0.84 -23.03
CA ASN A 26 10.13 2.04 -23.59
C ASN A 26 8.93 1.71 -24.49
N PHE A 27 8.22 2.74 -24.93
CA PHE A 27 7.07 2.65 -25.83
C PHE A 27 7.36 3.18 -27.24
N ASP A 28 8.62 3.17 -27.69
CA ASP A 28 9.00 3.72 -29.00
C ASP A 28 8.35 2.97 -30.17
N HIS A 29 8.13 1.66 -29.99
CA HIS A 29 7.51 0.77 -30.97
C HIS A 29 6.33 -0.02 -30.39
N PRO A 30 5.23 0.65 -30.01
CA PRO A 30 4.11 -0.03 -29.36
C PRO A 30 3.43 -1.09 -30.25
N GLU A 31 3.55 -0.96 -31.57
CA GLU A 31 3.02 -1.91 -32.55
C GLU A 31 3.69 -3.30 -32.49
N ARG A 32 4.87 -3.41 -31.87
CA ARG A 32 5.61 -4.68 -31.71
C ARG A 32 5.28 -5.40 -30.39
N LEU A 33 4.65 -4.70 -29.45
CA LEU A 33 4.38 -5.22 -28.11
C LEU A 33 3.33 -6.34 -28.16
N ALA A 34 3.71 -7.49 -27.63
CA ALA A 34 2.81 -8.62 -27.41
C ALA A 34 2.22 -8.62 -26.01
N ALA A 35 2.96 -8.13 -25.02
CA ALA A 35 2.50 -8.01 -23.64
C ALA A 35 3.22 -6.87 -22.92
N MET A 36 2.64 -6.43 -21.79
CA MET A 36 3.26 -5.50 -20.86
C MET A 36 3.26 -6.08 -19.45
N VAL A 37 4.35 -5.93 -18.71
CA VAL A 37 4.44 -6.19 -17.27
C VAL A 37 4.67 -4.84 -16.58
N ILE A 38 3.66 -4.39 -15.85
CA ILE A 38 3.60 -3.04 -15.28
C ILE A 38 3.63 -3.10 -13.78
N ARG A 39 4.47 -2.29 -13.15
CA ARG A 39 4.49 -2.12 -11.69
C ARG A 39 3.94 -0.75 -11.27
N ARG A 40 4.56 0.34 -11.72
CA ARG A 40 4.16 1.72 -11.40
C ARG A 40 4.05 2.62 -12.64
N ALA A 41 4.59 2.20 -13.77
CA ALA A 41 4.53 3.00 -14.99
C ALA A 41 3.09 3.27 -15.43
N VAL A 42 2.86 4.47 -15.95
CA VAL A 42 1.57 4.88 -16.49
C VAL A 42 1.44 4.32 -17.91
N VAL A 43 0.31 3.65 -18.18
CA VAL A 43 -0.05 3.14 -19.51
C VAL A 43 -1.28 3.91 -20.00
N PRO A 44 -1.07 5.01 -20.74
CA PRO A 44 -2.16 5.84 -21.22
C PRO A 44 -2.84 5.22 -22.45
N ARG A 45 -4.05 5.70 -22.76
CA ARG A 45 -4.81 5.34 -23.98
C ARG A 45 -3.97 5.33 -25.25
N ALA A 46 -3.14 6.35 -25.41
CA ALA A 46 -2.34 6.50 -26.64
C ALA A 46 -1.42 5.30 -26.90
N VAL A 47 -0.78 4.75 -25.85
CA VAL A 47 0.07 3.56 -25.96
C VAL A 47 -0.74 2.34 -26.35
N ILE A 48 -1.89 2.11 -25.69
CA ILE A 48 -2.75 0.96 -25.95
C ILE A 48 -3.32 1.00 -27.38
N ALA A 49 -3.76 2.18 -27.82
CA ALA A 49 -4.32 2.38 -29.16
C ALA A 49 -3.32 2.10 -30.30
N HIS A 50 -2.02 2.31 -30.05
CA HIS A 50 -0.96 2.06 -31.02
C HIS A 50 -0.31 0.68 -30.89
N ALA A 51 -0.85 -0.19 -30.05
CA ALA A 51 -0.34 -1.55 -29.80
C ALA A 51 -1.31 -2.65 -30.30
N PRO A 52 -1.53 -2.81 -31.63
CA PRO A 52 -2.52 -3.72 -32.19
C PRO A 52 -2.22 -5.20 -31.90
N ASN A 53 -1.00 -5.54 -31.55
CA ASN A 53 -0.58 -6.91 -31.25
C ASN A 53 -0.62 -7.23 -29.76
N LEU A 54 -0.97 -6.26 -28.90
CA LEU A 54 -0.98 -6.40 -27.44
C LEU A 54 -2.04 -7.40 -26.98
N LYS A 55 -1.63 -8.45 -26.29
CA LYS A 55 -2.49 -9.56 -25.82
C LYS A 55 -2.86 -9.42 -24.36
N VAL A 56 -2.03 -8.74 -23.56
CA VAL A 56 -2.28 -8.57 -22.11
C VAL A 56 -1.46 -7.41 -21.56
N ILE A 57 -2.02 -6.72 -20.57
CA ILE A 57 -1.29 -5.88 -19.62
C ILE A 57 -1.32 -6.61 -18.28
N ALA A 58 -0.18 -7.17 -17.86
CA ALA A 58 -0.03 -7.89 -16.61
C ALA A 58 0.47 -6.94 -15.53
N MET A 59 -0.41 -6.59 -14.59
CA MET A 59 -0.05 -5.74 -13.45
C MET A 59 0.75 -6.53 -12.42
N HIS A 60 1.98 -6.10 -12.14
CA HIS A 60 2.84 -6.62 -11.08
C HIS A 60 2.37 -6.07 -9.72
N GLY A 61 1.20 -6.49 -9.30
CA GLY A 61 0.53 -5.99 -8.10
C GLY A 61 -0.99 -6.10 -8.19
N VAL A 62 -1.69 -5.33 -7.37
CA VAL A 62 -3.15 -5.40 -7.25
C VAL A 62 -3.84 -4.24 -7.96
N SER A 63 -3.34 -3.03 -7.80
CA SER A 63 -3.98 -1.81 -8.30
C SER A 63 -3.75 -1.64 -9.80
N ARG A 64 -4.74 -1.07 -10.48
CA ARG A 64 -4.72 -0.80 -11.93
C ARG A 64 -4.85 0.69 -12.23
N ASP A 65 -4.64 1.52 -11.23
CA ASP A 65 -4.83 2.98 -11.26
C ASP A 65 -3.87 3.70 -12.21
N THR A 66 -2.75 3.07 -12.58
CA THR A 66 -1.80 3.58 -13.57
C THR A 66 -2.12 3.18 -15.02
N ILE A 67 -3.16 2.37 -15.24
CA ILE A 67 -3.53 1.85 -16.56
C ILE A 67 -4.88 2.43 -16.96
N ASP A 68 -5.00 2.95 -18.19
CA ASP A 68 -6.29 3.29 -18.76
C ASP A 68 -7.07 2.01 -19.08
N THR A 69 -7.79 1.51 -18.06
CA THR A 69 -8.54 0.26 -18.16
C THR A 69 -9.76 0.39 -19.08
N ALA A 70 -10.27 1.61 -19.28
CA ALA A 70 -11.37 1.86 -20.23
C ALA A 70 -10.87 1.70 -21.67
N ALA A 71 -9.70 2.28 -21.98
CA ALA A 71 -9.04 2.08 -23.26
C ALA A 71 -8.68 0.60 -23.48
N ALA A 72 -8.13 -0.07 -22.47
CA ALA A 72 -7.77 -1.49 -22.58
C ALA A 72 -9.03 -2.34 -22.95
N ALA A 73 -10.17 -2.08 -22.31
CA ALA A 73 -11.43 -2.75 -22.62
C ALA A 73 -11.93 -2.43 -24.03
N GLU A 74 -11.86 -1.18 -24.48
CA GLU A 74 -12.27 -0.75 -25.82
C GLU A 74 -11.44 -1.45 -26.91
N PHE A 75 -10.12 -1.58 -26.71
CA PHE A 75 -9.23 -2.26 -27.67
C PHE A 75 -9.16 -3.79 -27.44
N GLY A 76 -9.96 -4.35 -26.53
CA GLY A 76 -10.01 -5.79 -26.27
C GLY A 76 -8.78 -6.35 -25.59
N VAL A 77 -7.99 -5.53 -24.90
CA VAL A 77 -6.77 -5.92 -24.18
C VAL A 77 -7.11 -6.24 -22.73
N PRO A 78 -6.97 -7.49 -22.29
CA PRO A 78 -7.19 -7.86 -20.89
C PRO A 78 -6.13 -7.24 -19.97
N VAL A 79 -6.58 -6.72 -18.82
CA VAL A 79 -5.70 -6.24 -17.74
C VAL A 79 -5.78 -7.22 -16.58
N SER A 80 -4.73 -8.02 -16.39
CA SER A 80 -4.62 -8.98 -15.29
C SER A 80 -3.82 -8.37 -14.14
N ASN A 81 -4.17 -8.75 -12.90
CA ASN A 81 -3.47 -8.34 -11.70
C ASN A 81 -3.20 -9.53 -10.77
N VAL A 82 -2.41 -9.32 -9.72
CA VAL A 82 -1.93 -10.38 -8.83
C VAL A 82 -2.44 -10.14 -7.40
N PRO A 83 -3.73 -10.44 -7.10
CA PRO A 83 -4.30 -10.19 -5.79
C PRO A 83 -3.75 -11.15 -4.73
N GLY A 84 -3.48 -10.62 -3.53
CA GLY A 84 -3.13 -11.40 -2.34
C GLY A 84 -1.68 -11.84 -2.23
N LEU A 85 -0.95 -12.04 -3.33
CA LEU A 85 0.41 -12.61 -3.27
C LEU A 85 1.45 -11.66 -2.63
N GLY A 86 1.25 -10.36 -2.70
CA GLY A 86 2.07 -9.35 -2.02
C GLY A 86 1.61 -9.03 -0.58
N ALA A 87 0.41 -9.50 -0.18
CA ALA A 87 -0.18 -9.11 1.09
C ALA A 87 0.68 -9.42 2.33
N PRO A 88 1.38 -10.57 2.42
CA PRO A 88 2.26 -10.82 3.57
C PRO A 88 3.32 -9.74 3.77
N ALA A 89 4.05 -9.37 2.72
CA ALA A 89 5.12 -8.37 2.80
C ALA A 89 4.58 -6.99 3.21
N VAL A 90 3.48 -6.54 2.60
CA VAL A 90 2.85 -5.25 2.94
C VAL A 90 2.34 -5.24 4.39
N ALA A 91 1.77 -6.36 4.85
CA ALA A 91 1.29 -6.47 6.22
C ALA A 91 2.45 -6.44 7.24
N GLU A 92 3.57 -7.06 6.91
CA GLU A 92 4.78 -7.03 7.76
C GLU A 92 5.33 -5.60 7.89
N LEU A 93 5.37 -4.82 6.79
CA LEU A 93 5.75 -3.41 6.85
C LEU A 93 4.75 -2.62 7.72
N ALA A 94 3.44 -2.79 7.51
CA ALA A 94 2.44 -2.08 8.30
C ALA A 94 2.55 -2.38 9.81
N VAL A 95 2.83 -3.62 10.18
CA VAL A 95 3.06 -4.01 11.58
C VAL A 95 4.38 -3.44 12.12
N ALA A 96 5.44 -3.45 11.31
CA ALA A 96 6.73 -2.85 11.68
C ALA A 96 6.58 -1.34 11.92
N ASP A 97 5.86 -0.63 11.06
CA ASP A 97 5.55 0.79 11.22
C ASP A 97 4.75 1.06 12.50
N LEU A 98 3.69 0.27 12.78
CA LEU A 98 2.92 0.40 14.02
C LEU A 98 3.79 0.21 15.27
N LEU A 99 4.68 -0.79 15.27
CA LEU A 99 5.61 -1.02 16.37
C LEU A 99 6.63 0.13 16.51
N ALA A 100 7.16 0.61 15.39
CA ALA A 100 8.12 1.71 15.37
C ALA A 100 7.49 3.02 15.86
N LEU A 101 6.26 3.34 15.42
CA LEU A 101 5.50 4.50 15.90
C LEU A 101 5.15 4.36 17.39
N ASN A 102 4.66 3.19 17.80
CA ASN A 102 4.26 2.94 19.19
C ASN A 102 5.43 3.14 20.16
N ARG A 103 6.65 2.79 19.74
CA ARG A 103 7.90 2.93 20.55
C ARG A 103 8.69 4.19 20.19
N GLN A 104 8.14 5.11 19.39
CA GLN A 104 8.76 6.39 19.00
C GLN A 104 10.19 6.24 18.43
N LEU A 105 10.45 5.15 17.67
CA LEU A 105 11.82 4.79 17.29
C LEU A 105 12.52 5.88 16.48
N LYS A 106 11.81 6.57 15.56
CA LYS A 106 12.38 7.68 14.76
C LYS A 106 12.80 8.83 15.67
N PHE A 107 11.90 9.29 16.56
CA PHE A 107 12.16 10.39 17.50
C PHE A 107 13.37 10.09 18.39
N VAL A 108 13.38 8.91 19.02
CA VAL A 108 14.45 8.51 19.93
C VAL A 108 15.78 8.37 19.19
N ASN A 109 15.80 7.70 18.02
CA ASN A 109 17.01 7.54 17.22
C ASN A 109 17.58 8.89 16.76
N ASN A 110 16.74 9.77 16.20
CA ASN A 110 17.14 11.09 15.74
C ASN A 110 17.66 11.95 16.90
N GLY A 111 16.97 11.90 18.03
CA GLY A 111 17.37 12.63 19.23
C GLY A 111 18.72 12.16 19.78
N LEU A 112 18.94 10.85 19.83
CA LEU A 112 20.23 10.29 20.26
C LEU A 112 21.36 10.68 19.30
N CYS A 113 21.16 10.57 17.99
CA CYS A 113 22.15 10.98 16.99
C CYS A 113 22.48 12.47 17.05
N ALA A 114 21.49 13.31 17.42
CA ALA A 114 21.67 14.76 17.58
C ALA A 114 22.19 15.17 18.98
N GLY A 115 22.43 14.23 19.88
CA GLY A 115 22.88 14.52 21.25
C GLY A 115 21.83 15.27 22.09
N ARG A 116 20.52 15.10 21.79
CA ARG A 116 19.43 15.78 22.52
C ARG A 116 19.14 15.16 23.90
N PHE A 117 19.58 13.93 24.14
CA PHE A 117 19.27 13.18 25.34
C PHE A 117 20.54 12.97 26.20
N ASP A 118 20.51 13.48 27.42
CA ASP A 118 21.61 13.42 28.38
C ASP A 118 21.27 12.66 29.69
N HIS A 119 20.03 12.16 29.80
CA HIS A 119 19.55 11.44 30.99
C HIS A 119 18.57 10.31 30.62
N PHE A 120 18.39 9.37 31.56
CA PHE A 120 17.44 8.28 31.47
C PHE A 120 16.11 8.61 32.19
N GLY A 121 15.00 7.98 31.78
CA GLY A 121 13.76 7.98 32.52
C GLY A 121 12.89 9.21 32.34
N ALA A 122 13.08 9.98 31.25
CA ALA A 122 12.21 11.08 30.91
C ALA A 122 10.80 10.57 30.55
N GLU A 123 9.76 11.27 30.98
CA GLU A 123 8.35 10.92 30.65
C GLU A 123 8.08 10.90 29.16
N GLU A 124 8.81 11.68 28.37
CA GLU A 124 8.70 11.73 26.90
C GLU A 124 9.03 10.40 26.20
N PHE A 125 9.72 9.47 26.87
CA PHE A 125 10.03 8.13 26.33
C PHE A 125 9.03 7.07 26.74
N VAL A 126 8.05 7.42 27.58
CA VAL A 126 7.06 6.45 28.04
C VAL A 126 6.07 6.18 26.90
N CYS A 127 5.96 4.91 26.53
CA CYS A 127 5.09 4.43 25.47
C CYS A 127 4.10 3.41 26.01
N HIS A 128 3.13 3.07 25.19
CA HIS A 128 2.16 2.06 25.51
C HIS A 128 2.56 0.67 25.01
N GLU A 129 2.01 -0.37 25.61
CA GLU A 129 2.01 -1.71 25.04
C GLU A 129 0.87 -1.86 24.03
N MET A 130 1.01 -2.78 23.08
CA MET A 130 -0.04 -3.04 22.08
C MET A 130 -1.11 -4.03 22.58
N THR A 131 -0.80 -4.80 23.62
CA THR A 131 -1.64 -5.88 24.12
C THR A 131 -3.02 -5.39 24.55
N GLY A 132 -4.07 -6.07 24.07
CA GLY A 132 -5.47 -5.80 24.40
C GLY A 132 -6.05 -4.51 23.81
N ARG A 133 -5.29 -3.79 22.97
CA ARG A 133 -5.74 -2.55 22.33
C ARG A 133 -6.63 -2.80 21.12
N THR A 134 -7.08 -1.74 20.48
CA THR A 134 -8.05 -1.79 19.37
C THR A 134 -7.40 -1.40 18.05
N LEU A 135 -7.43 -2.32 17.09
CA LEU A 135 -7.05 -2.09 15.69
C LEU A 135 -8.29 -1.69 14.88
N GLY A 136 -8.25 -0.54 14.22
CA GLY A 136 -9.21 -0.11 13.22
C GLY A 136 -8.72 -0.43 11.80
N LEU A 137 -9.55 -1.06 10.99
CA LEU A 137 -9.27 -1.36 9.60
C LEU A 137 -10.10 -0.47 8.68
N VAL A 138 -9.46 0.36 7.87
CA VAL A 138 -10.10 1.04 6.75
C VAL A 138 -9.99 0.14 5.52
N GLY A 139 -11.07 -0.61 5.25
CA GLY A 139 -11.07 -1.70 4.27
C GLY A 139 -10.76 -3.06 4.90
N THR A 140 -11.25 -4.13 4.25
CA THR A 140 -11.13 -5.53 4.71
C THR A 140 -10.61 -6.42 3.57
N GLY A 141 -9.53 -5.98 2.92
CA GLY A 141 -8.83 -6.74 1.89
C GLY A 141 -7.77 -7.70 2.46
N ASN A 142 -7.04 -8.38 1.57
CA ASN A 142 -6.02 -9.37 1.95
C ASN A 142 -4.95 -8.80 2.91
N ILE A 143 -4.53 -7.55 2.70
CA ILE A 143 -3.55 -6.89 3.57
C ILE A 143 -4.16 -6.65 4.95
N ALA A 144 -5.36 -6.07 5.02
CA ALA A 144 -6.06 -5.80 6.27
C ALA A 144 -6.24 -7.07 7.11
N HIS A 145 -6.69 -8.16 6.49
CA HIS A 145 -6.80 -9.46 7.17
C HIS A 145 -5.47 -9.92 7.74
N ARG A 146 -4.40 -9.83 6.94
CA ARG A 146 -3.08 -10.28 7.38
C ARG A 146 -2.52 -9.44 8.53
N VAL A 147 -2.71 -8.11 8.49
CA VAL A 147 -2.36 -7.21 9.62
C VAL A 147 -3.13 -7.61 10.88
N ALA A 148 -4.45 -7.82 10.75
CA ALA A 148 -5.28 -8.24 11.88
C ALA A 148 -4.85 -9.60 12.45
N ASP A 149 -4.56 -10.59 11.60
CA ASP A 149 -4.11 -11.91 12.03
C ASP A 149 -2.80 -11.83 12.83
N ILE A 150 -1.83 -11.05 12.35
CA ILE A 150 -0.53 -10.88 13.04
C ILE A 150 -0.75 -10.20 14.40
N LEU A 151 -1.48 -9.08 14.44
CA LEU A 151 -1.65 -8.32 15.67
C LEU A 151 -2.53 -9.04 16.69
N ARG A 152 -3.56 -9.77 16.26
CA ARG A 152 -4.38 -10.62 17.17
C ARG A 152 -3.55 -11.74 17.76
N ALA A 153 -2.77 -12.44 16.94
CA ALA A 153 -1.94 -13.55 17.40
C ALA A 153 -0.83 -13.10 18.36
N ALA A 154 -0.22 -11.93 18.11
CA ALA A 154 0.90 -11.44 18.90
C ALA A 154 0.49 -10.64 20.14
N PHE A 155 -0.60 -9.87 20.07
CA PHE A 155 -0.95 -8.84 21.07
C PHE A 155 -2.39 -8.87 21.53
N ASP A 156 -3.19 -9.88 21.14
CA ASP A 156 -4.60 -10.02 21.54
C ASP A 156 -5.43 -8.74 21.29
N VAL A 157 -5.22 -8.09 20.15
CA VAL A 157 -5.94 -6.85 19.81
C VAL A 157 -7.37 -7.15 19.40
N ARG A 158 -8.30 -6.25 19.76
CA ARG A 158 -9.65 -6.22 19.20
C ARG A 158 -9.63 -5.58 17.83
N VAL A 159 -10.48 -6.02 16.91
CA VAL A 159 -10.52 -5.50 15.54
C VAL A 159 -11.87 -4.84 15.25
N LEU A 160 -11.82 -3.57 14.95
CA LEU A 160 -12.92 -2.81 14.33
C LEU A 160 -12.64 -2.68 12.82
N CYS A 161 -13.69 -2.63 12.01
CA CYS A 161 -13.52 -2.35 10.59
C CYS A 161 -14.59 -1.42 10.05
N TRP A 162 -14.19 -0.59 9.09
CA TRP A 162 -15.07 0.17 8.24
C TRP A 162 -14.91 -0.30 6.80
N ASN A 163 -15.99 -0.79 6.22
CA ASN A 163 -16.02 -1.17 4.81
C ASN A 163 -17.47 -1.06 4.28
N PRO A 164 -17.77 -0.10 3.39
CA PRO A 164 -19.13 0.12 2.88
C PRO A 164 -19.63 -1.00 1.95
N ARG A 165 -18.75 -1.93 1.53
CA ARG A 165 -19.09 -3.06 0.65
C ARG A 165 -19.32 -4.36 1.43
N ARG A 166 -19.29 -4.33 2.75
CA ARG A 166 -19.44 -5.51 3.61
C ARG A 166 -20.58 -5.32 4.58
N THR A 167 -21.22 -6.41 4.94
CA THR A 167 -22.23 -6.44 5.97
C THR A 167 -21.61 -6.70 7.35
N ALA A 168 -22.33 -6.33 8.40
CA ALA A 168 -21.89 -6.63 9.78
C ALA A 168 -21.73 -8.14 10.02
N ALA A 169 -22.57 -8.97 9.42
CA ALA A 169 -22.47 -10.42 9.53
C ALA A 169 -21.20 -10.98 8.87
N GLU A 170 -20.79 -10.46 7.70
CA GLU A 170 -19.52 -10.84 7.08
C GLU A 170 -18.32 -10.43 7.95
N CYS A 171 -18.32 -9.22 8.49
CA CYS A 171 -17.26 -8.75 9.39
C CYS A 171 -17.20 -9.59 10.68
N ALA A 172 -18.34 -9.90 11.28
CA ALA A 172 -18.43 -10.74 12.47
C ALA A 172 -17.90 -12.17 12.23
N ALA A 173 -18.09 -12.73 11.02
CA ALA A 173 -17.55 -14.03 10.65
C ALA A 173 -16.01 -14.07 10.67
N TRP A 174 -15.33 -12.92 10.49
CA TRP A 174 -13.88 -12.77 10.65
C TRP A 174 -13.46 -12.43 12.09
N GLY A 175 -14.44 -12.25 12.99
CA GLY A 175 -14.22 -11.80 14.35
C GLY A 175 -13.92 -10.30 14.44
N TYR A 176 -14.45 -9.50 13.51
CA TYR A 176 -14.35 -8.05 13.50
C TYR A 176 -15.68 -7.40 13.85
N GLU A 177 -15.64 -6.28 14.53
CA GLU A 177 -16.81 -5.43 14.74
C GLU A 177 -16.86 -4.37 13.64
N GLN A 178 -17.95 -4.32 12.87
CA GLN A 178 -18.15 -3.28 11.88
C GLN A 178 -18.65 -2.00 12.53
N VAL A 179 -18.06 -0.87 12.16
CA VAL A 179 -18.54 0.48 12.51
C VAL A 179 -19.15 1.17 11.30
N GLU A 180 -20.08 2.10 11.55
CA GLU A 180 -20.83 2.75 10.48
C GLU A 180 -20.05 3.90 9.84
N THR A 181 -19.19 4.61 10.60
CA THR A 181 -18.47 5.79 10.13
C THR A 181 -16.98 5.71 10.41
N LEU A 182 -16.19 6.44 9.61
CA LEU A 182 -14.75 6.58 9.85
C LEU A 182 -14.47 7.33 11.15
N GLN A 183 -15.27 8.34 11.47
CA GLN A 183 -15.15 9.09 12.72
C GLN A 183 -15.29 8.16 13.94
N GLU A 184 -16.24 7.23 13.89
CA GLU A 184 -16.37 6.22 14.93
C GLU A 184 -15.17 5.29 14.99
N LEU A 185 -14.66 4.82 13.81
CA LEU A 185 -13.47 3.99 13.74
C LEU A 185 -12.28 4.68 14.39
N PHE A 186 -11.99 5.92 14.00
CA PHE A 186 -10.83 6.67 14.48
C PHE A 186 -10.93 7.03 15.97
N ARG A 187 -12.13 7.30 16.45
CA ARG A 187 -12.38 7.59 17.86
C ARG A 187 -12.17 6.36 18.76
N ARG A 188 -12.53 5.15 18.29
CA ARG A 188 -12.51 3.92 19.07
C ARG A 188 -11.26 3.09 18.92
N SER A 189 -10.38 3.46 18.00
CA SER A 189 -9.15 2.71 17.70
C SER A 189 -7.93 3.34 18.37
N ASP A 190 -6.99 2.50 18.77
CA ASP A 190 -5.62 2.89 19.16
C ASP A 190 -4.68 2.87 17.96
N PHE A 191 -4.93 1.96 17.01
CA PHE A 191 -4.18 1.80 15.77
C PHE A 191 -5.15 1.81 14.60
N VAL A 192 -4.82 2.48 13.50
CA VAL A 192 -5.58 2.40 12.24
C VAL A 192 -4.66 2.00 11.10
N ASN A 193 -5.04 0.94 10.39
CA ASN A 193 -4.41 0.53 9.14
C ASN A 193 -5.33 0.85 7.96
N VAL A 194 -4.78 1.59 6.98
CA VAL A 194 -5.47 1.93 5.73
C VAL A 194 -5.12 0.92 4.67
N SER A 195 -6.10 0.13 4.23
CA SER A 195 -5.96 -0.94 3.23
C SER A 195 -7.16 -0.98 2.29
N ILE A 196 -7.47 0.16 1.67
CA ILE A 196 -8.58 0.34 0.73
C ILE A 196 -8.06 0.80 -0.64
N THR A 197 -8.79 0.47 -1.70
CA THR A 197 -8.42 0.88 -3.06
C THR A 197 -8.73 2.35 -3.29
N LEU A 198 -7.81 3.08 -3.93
CA LEU A 198 -8.03 4.45 -4.38
C LEU A 198 -9.02 4.46 -5.56
N CYS A 199 -10.06 5.27 -5.44
CA CYS A 199 -11.00 5.62 -6.49
C CYS A 199 -11.64 6.98 -6.12
N ASP A 200 -12.50 7.52 -6.97
CA ASP A 200 -13.13 8.82 -6.71
C ASP A 200 -13.85 8.89 -5.34
N ALA A 201 -14.50 7.78 -4.95
CA ALA A 201 -15.20 7.70 -3.66
C ALA A 201 -14.28 7.56 -2.44
N THR A 202 -12.99 7.25 -2.62
CA THR A 202 -12.03 7.07 -1.54
C THR A 202 -10.90 8.10 -1.56
N ARG A 203 -10.90 8.99 -2.54
CA ARG A 203 -9.95 10.11 -2.61
C ARG A 203 -10.28 11.12 -1.50
N GLY A 204 -9.27 11.50 -0.72
CA GLY A 204 -9.42 12.39 0.44
C GLY A 204 -10.39 11.86 1.50
N LEU A 205 -10.56 10.55 1.56
CA LEU A 205 -11.50 9.89 2.47
C LEU A 205 -11.15 10.16 3.94
N ILE A 206 -9.86 10.13 4.27
CA ILE A 206 -9.35 10.44 5.61
C ILE A 206 -8.86 11.89 5.58
N ASN A 207 -9.58 12.77 6.26
CA ASN A 207 -9.45 14.22 6.17
C ASN A 207 -9.68 14.90 7.52
N ALA A 208 -9.65 16.23 7.57
CA ALA A 208 -9.77 17.00 8.81
C ALA A 208 -10.97 16.61 9.70
N PRO A 209 -12.21 16.42 9.20
CA PRO A 209 -13.33 15.89 10.00
C PRO A 209 -13.09 14.52 10.63
N VAL A 210 -12.33 13.65 9.98
CA VAL A 210 -11.99 12.33 10.53
C VAL A 210 -10.94 12.46 11.62
N PHE A 211 -9.89 13.27 11.40
CA PHE A 211 -8.85 13.54 12.38
C PHE A 211 -9.39 14.25 13.63
N ALA A 212 -10.31 15.22 13.45
CA ALA A 212 -10.93 15.93 14.57
C ALA A 212 -11.75 15.02 15.51
N ALA A 213 -12.22 13.86 15.03
CA ALA A 213 -12.94 12.87 15.81
C ALA A 213 -12.02 11.77 16.38
N ALA A 214 -10.75 11.76 16.02
CA ALA A 214 -9.83 10.69 16.38
C ALA A 214 -9.50 10.64 17.88
N ASN A 215 -9.09 9.45 18.33
CA ASN A 215 -8.41 9.30 19.62
C ASN A 215 -7.04 10.05 19.52
N PRO A 216 -6.72 10.94 20.45
CA PRO A 216 -5.43 11.68 20.41
C PRO A 216 -4.20 10.75 20.47
N GLU A 217 -4.34 9.54 21.03
CA GLU A 217 -3.28 8.53 21.09
C GLU A 217 -3.21 7.64 19.84
N LEU A 218 -4.02 7.93 18.80
CA LEU A 218 -4.10 7.12 17.60
C LEU A 218 -2.75 7.05 16.86
N LEU A 219 -2.41 5.84 16.40
CA LEU A 219 -1.36 5.59 15.42
C LEU A 219 -1.99 5.22 14.08
N LEU A 220 -1.63 5.94 13.02
CA LEU A 220 -2.14 5.72 11.66
C LEU A 220 -1.05 5.13 10.76
N VAL A 221 -1.36 4.06 10.02
CA VAL A 221 -0.47 3.52 8.97
C VAL A 221 -1.21 3.43 7.65
N ASN A 222 -0.63 4.02 6.60
CA ASN A 222 -1.13 3.94 5.23
C ASN A 222 -0.13 3.20 4.33
N THR A 223 -0.45 1.96 3.98
CA THR A 223 0.29 1.14 3.01
C THR A 223 -0.55 0.84 1.76
N SER A 224 -1.56 1.67 1.49
CA SER A 224 -2.48 1.48 0.36
C SER A 224 -2.12 2.34 -0.86
N ARG A 225 -2.60 3.59 -0.89
CA ARG A 225 -2.30 4.59 -1.94
C ARG A 225 -2.24 5.99 -1.34
N GLY A 226 -1.40 6.84 -1.92
CA GLY A 226 -1.47 8.28 -1.73
C GLY A 226 -2.83 8.84 -2.18
N GLY A 227 -3.22 9.98 -1.64
CA GLY A 227 -4.51 10.61 -1.93
C GLY A 227 -5.73 9.97 -1.26
N ILE A 228 -5.61 8.85 -0.53
CA ILE A 228 -6.68 8.33 0.34
C ILE A 228 -6.71 9.13 1.65
N VAL A 229 -5.53 9.35 2.21
CA VAL A 229 -5.32 10.27 3.33
C VAL A 229 -4.97 11.65 2.74
N ASN A 230 -5.66 12.69 3.14
CA ASN A 230 -5.28 14.05 2.78
C ASN A 230 -3.99 14.42 3.54
N GLU A 231 -2.89 14.63 2.82
CA GLU A 231 -1.56 14.82 3.41
C GLU A 231 -1.45 16.14 4.18
N HIS A 232 -2.13 17.21 3.72
CA HIS A 232 -2.19 18.47 4.44
C HIS A 232 -2.93 18.33 5.78
N ASP A 233 -4.09 17.70 5.78
CA ASP A 233 -4.87 17.48 6.99
C ASP A 233 -4.15 16.55 7.97
N LEU A 234 -3.40 15.55 7.45
CA LEU A 234 -2.54 14.69 8.26
C LEU A 234 -1.41 15.50 8.92
N TYR A 235 -0.75 16.39 8.18
CA TYR A 235 0.27 17.28 8.73
C TYR A 235 -0.29 18.12 9.87
N VAL A 236 -1.46 18.74 9.66
CA VAL A 236 -2.14 19.52 10.72
C VAL A 236 -2.47 18.63 11.92
N ALA A 237 -3.03 17.44 11.69
CA ALA A 237 -3.39 16.51 12.77
C ALA A 237 -2.19 16.10 13.63
N LEU A 238 -1.03 15.85 13.01
CA LEU A 238 0.21 15.47 13.69
C LEU A 238 0.83 16.65 14.46
N THR A 239 0.82 17.84 13.88
CA THR A 239 1.45 19.02 14.50
C THR A 239 0.60 19.66 15.59
N THR A 240 -0.73 19.45 15.55
CA THR A 240 -1.67 19.95 16.58
C THR A 240 -2.04 18.88 17.63
N GLY A 241 -1.51 17.65 17.51
CA GLY A 241 -1.77 16.57 18.46
C GLY A 241 -3.19 15.97 18.38
N GLN A 242 -3.88 16.08 17.23
CA GLN A 242 -5.16 15.39 17.02
C GLN A 242 -4.97 13.88 16.94
N ILE A 243 -3.81 13.44 16.44
CA ILE A 243 -3.33 12.05 16.51
C ILE A 243 -1.87 12.05 16.96
N ARG A 244 -1.44 10.95 17.56
CA ARG A 244 -0.09 10.86 18.14
C ARG A 244 0.99 10.74 17.09
N ALA A 245 0.84 9.84 16.13
CA ALA A 245 1.85 9.59 15.11
C ALA A 245 1.26 8.88 13.89
N ALA A 246 1.98 8.95 12.76
CA ALA A 246 1.59 8.24 11.55
C ALA A 246 2.78 7.68 10.77
N ALA A 247 2.53 6.68 9.92
CA ALA A 247 3.46 6.22 8.89
C ALA A 247 2.76 6.12 7.54
N SER A 248 3.48 6.42 6.48
CA SER A 248 2.99 6.22 5.13
C SER A 248 4.08 5.66 4.22
N ASP A 249 3.73 4.59 3.50
CA ASP A 249 4.55 4.01 2.44
C ASP A 249 4.22 4.61 1.07
N VAL A 250 3.18 5.45 1.00
CA VAL A 250 2.60 5.97 -0.24
C VAL A 250 2.26 7.46 -0.11
N PHE A 251 2.40 8.23 -1.20
CA PHE A 251 2.19 9.67 -1.22
C PHE A 251 1.34 10.10 -2.42
N GLU A 252 0.71 11.28 -2.33
CA GLU A 252 -0.03 11.87 -3.46
C GLU A 252 0.89 12.10 -4.66
N HIS A 253 2.14 12.48 -4.37
CA HIS A 253 3.21 12.57 -5.35
C HIS A 253 4.37 11.66 -4.92
N GLU A 254 4.72 10.70 -5.77
CA GLU A 254 5.83 9.77 -5.53
C GLU A 254 6.98 10.00 -6.52
N PRO A 255 8.22 10.30 -6.06
CA PRO A 255 8.63 10.51 -4.68
C PRO A 255 8.08 11.81 -4.08
N PRO A 256 7.85 11.89 -2.73
CA PRO A 256 7.57 13.15 -2.08
C PRO A 256 8.76 14.09 -2.23
N ALA A 257 8.51 15.40 -2.26
CA ALA A 257 9.57 16.39 -2.33
C ALA A 257 10.49 16.28 -1.10
N SER A 258 11.80 16.50 -1.28
CA SER A 258 12.76 16.39 -0.17
C SER A 258 12.56 17.43 0.93
N ASP A 259 11.82 18.50 0.64
CA ASP A 259 11.45 19.59 1.55
C ASP A 259 9.98 19.49 2.02
N ASP A 260 9.30 18.38 1.74
CA ASP A 260 7.94 18.14 2.22
C ASP A 260 7.93 18.14 3.76
N PRO A 261 7.16 19.05 4.40
CA PRO A 261 7.17 19.18 5.85
C PRO A 261 6.71 17.92 6.60
N LEU A 262 5.88 17.09 5.98
CA LEU A 262 5.34 15.88 6.59
C LEU A 262 6.47 14.86 6.88
N ILE A 263 7.38 14.62 5.92
CA ILE A 263 8.45 13.62 6.09
C ILE A 263 9.51 14.02 7.12
N HIS A 264 9.55 15.30 7.49
CA HIS A 264 10.49 15.84 8.48
C HIS A 264 9.98 15.77 9.93
N LEU A 265 8.70 15.46 10.14
CA LEU A 265 8.15 15.33 11.50
C LEU A 265 8.79 14.12 12.23
N ASP A 266 9.14 14.31 13.50
CA ASP A 266 9.70 13.24 14.35
C ASP A 266 8.65 12.14 14.66
N ASN A 267 7.35 12.47 14.62
CA ASN A 267 6.22 11.56 14.81
C ASN A 267 5.61 11.04 13.49
N PHE A 268 6.35 11.14 12.37
CA PHE A 268 5.93 10.58 11.08
C PHE A 268 7.04 9.71 10.48
N ILE A 269 6.72 8.48 10.08
CA ILE A 269 7.62 7.58 9.35
C ILE A 269 7.22 7.56 7.89
N ALA A 270 8.17 7.86 7.00
CA ALA A 270 8.01 7.80 5.55
C ALA A 270 8.84 6.64 4.98
N THR A 271 8.22 5.83 4.13
CA THR A 271 8.91 4.85 3.29
C THR A 271 8.52 5.05 1.84
N PHE A 272 9.37 4.58 0.91
CA PHE A 272 9.23 4.91 -0.50
C PHE A 272 8.60 3.74 -1.28
N HIS A 273 7.30 3.48 -1.01
CA HIS A 273 6.48 2.46 -1.67
C HIS A 273 7.19 1.09 -1.72
N ILE A 274 7.70 0.68 -0.56
CA ILE A 274 8.49 -0.54 -0.39
C ILE A 274 7.69 -1.72 0.18
N GLY A 275 6.41 -1.54 0.51
CA GLY A 275 5.60 -2.57 1.18
C GLY A 275 5.62 -3.94 0.49
N GLY A 276 5.68 -3.97 -0.84
CA GLY A 276 5.83 -5.21 -1.60
C GLY A 276 7.27 -5.63 -1.91
N SER A 277 8.29 -4.91 -1.43
CA SER A 277 9.69 -5.05 -1.87
C SER A 277 10.49 -6.02 -0.99
N THR A 278 9.97 -7.24 -0.78
CA THR A 278 10.73 -8.36 -0.23
C THR A 278 11.11 -9.35 -1.34
N TYR A 279 12.17 -10.13 -1.14
CA TYR A 279 12.59 -11.15 -2.10
C TYR A 279 11.46 -12.13 -2.41
N GLU A 280 10.76 -12.60 -1.39
CA GLU A 280 9.69 -13.58 -1.50
C GLU A 280 8.45 -12.99 -2.20
N SER A 281 8.09 -11.75 -1.90
CA SER A 281 6.98 -11.05 -2.57
C SER A 281 7.31 -10.81 -4.04
N LEU A 282 8.52 -10.29 -4.31
CA LEU A 282 8.99 -10.05 -5.66
C LEU A 282 8.95 -11.34 -6.49
N GLU A 283 9.44 -12.44 -5.94
CA GLU A 283 9.45 -13.76 -6.59
C GLU A 283 8.02 -14.23 -6.92
N ARG A 284 7.12 -14.22 -5.94
CA ARG A 284 5.73 -14.68 -6.12
C ARG A 284 4.95 -13.83 -7.12
N VAL A 285 5.04 -12.51 -6.97
CA VAL A 285 4.26 -11.56 -7.78
C VAL A 285 4.78 -11.50 -9.21
N SER A 286 6.11 -11.47 -9.39
CA SER A 286 6.73 -11.45 -10.73
C SER A 286 6.39 -12.70 -11.51
N ASN A 287 6.57 -13.88 -10.92
CA ASN A 287 6.27 -15.13 -11.61
C ASN A 287 4.80 -15.21 -12.00
N ARG A 288 3.87 -14.77 -11.14
CA ARG A 288 2.45 -14.76 -11.47
C ARG A 288 2.11 -13.77 -12.60
N ALA A 289 2.73 -12.60 -12.62
CA ALA A 289 2.55 -11.64 -13.74
C ALA A 289 3.07 -12.23 -15.06
N VAL A 290 4.21 -12.92 -15.01
CA VAL A 290 4.79 -13.62 -16.18
C VAL A 290 3.91 -14.79 -16.65
N ASP A 291 3.27 -15.53 -15.73
CA ASP A 291 2.29 -16.57 -16.10
C ASP A 291 1.16 -16.01 -16.97
N TYR A 292 0.68 -14.80 -16.67
CA TYR A 292 -0.32 -14.15 -17.51
C TYR A 292 0.23 -13.80 -18.91
N VAL A 293 1.49 -13.38 -19.02
CA VAL A 293 2.12 -13.14 -20.33
C VAL A 293 2.09 -14.40 -21.19
N PHE A 294 2.55 -15.54 -20.66
CA PHE A 294 2.51 -16.81 -21.39
C PHE A 294 1.08 -17.26 -21.71
N GLN A 295 0.19 -17.16 -20.74
CA GLN A 295 -1.21 -17.55 -20.91
C GLN A 295 -1.91 -16.80 -22.07
N TYR A 296 -1.74 -15.49 -22.15
CA TYR A 296 -2.44 -14.66 -23.14
C TYR A 296 -1.72 -14.57 -24.47
N THR A 297 -0.39 -14.68 -24.51
CA THR A 297 0.37 -14.71 -25.77
C THR A 297 0.30 -16.06 -26.47
N GLY A 298 -0.06 -17.13 -25.77
CA GLY A 298 -0.06 -18.50 -26.28
C GLY A 298 1.33 -19.08 -26.54
N VAL A 299 2.39 -18.40 -26.09
CA VAL A 299 3.77 -18.91 -26.19
C VAL A 299 3.93 -20.03 -25.16
N ALA A 300 4.33 -21.20 -25.62
CA ALA A 300 4.63 -22.34 -24.72
C ALA A 300 5.96 -22.08 -24.00
N GLU A 301 5.91 -22.06 -22.67
CA GLU A 301 7.11 -22.03 -21.85
C GLU A 301 7.81 -23.41 -21.91
N ARG A 302 9.02 -23.46 -22.47
CA ARG A 302 9.83 -24.68 -22.63
C ARG A 302 10.99 -24.71 -21.65
#